data_caf8285fe80556e067a8914e740f1d77
#
_entry.id   caf8285fe80556e067a8914e740f1d77
#
_cell.length_a   1.000
_cell.length_b   1.000
_cell.length_c   1.000
_cell.angle_alpha   90.00
_cell.angle_beta   90.00
_cell.angle_gamma   90.00
#
_symmetry.space_group_name_H-M   'P 1'
#
loop_
_entity.id
_entity.type
_entity.pdbx_description
1 polymer ?
#
loop_
_entity_poly.entity_id
_entity_poly.type
_entity_poly.pdbx_seq_one_letter_code
_entity_poly.pdbx_strand_id
1 'polypeptide(L)'
;IKDLLDNYSEVNLFTRPRRFGKSLNMNMLKYFFEYGCDPKLFEGLAIYGEKQLCEKHMGKYPVISVTLKNVNGNDYKTALGMLRTTIGMESMRFQFLLESDKLTAQEKISYEQLITIDTTNQQMFSMSQEVLASSLQTLCEVLHRHYGQKAILLIDEYDVPLDKAQHFGYYDEMISLIRNLFSQALKSNHSLAFAVLTGCLRVSMSSCGRHLE
;
A
#
# COMPACT_ATOMS: atom_id res chain seq x y z
N ILE A 1 -2.47 -7.25 16.40
CA ILE A 1 -1.04 -7.16 16.05
C ILE A 1 -0.34 -8.46 16.37
N LYS A 2 -0.42 -8.96 17.62
CA LYS A 2 0.22 -10.23 18.02
C LYS A 2 -0.17 -11.37 17.10
N ASP A 3 -1.45 -11.63 16.92
CA ASP A 3 -1.95 -12.71 16.05
C ASP A 3 -1.45 -12.59 14.60
N LEU A 4 -1.34 -11.34 14.09
CA LEU A 4 -0.75 -11.08 12.78
C LEU A 4 0.74 -11.46 12.75
N LEU A 5 1.50 -11.12 13.81
CA LEU A 5 2.94 -11.42 13.87
C LEU A 5 3.24 -12.91 14.11
N ASP A 6 2.37 -13.61 14.83
CA ASP A 6 2.53 -15.04 15.12
C ASP A 6 2.11 -15.93 13.94
N ASN A 7 1.15 -15.48 13.12
CA ASN A 7 0.48 -16.29 12.09
C ASN A 7 0.44 -15.65 10.70
N TYR A 8 1.24 -14.60 10.43
CA TYR A 8 1.16 -13.91 9.16
C TYR A 8 1.68 -14.74 7.99
N SER A 9 1.04 -14.56 6.85
CA SER A 9 1.55 -14.93 5.53
C SER A 9 2.13 -13.70 4.83
N GLU A 10 2.80 -13.92 3.71
CA GLU A 10 3.33 -12.81 2.90
C GLU A 10 2.23 -11.79 2.52
N VAL A 11 1.00 -12.27 2.30
CA VAL A 11 -0.18 -11.44 2.03
C VAL A 11 -1.33 -11.86 2.94
N ASN A 12 -1.86 -10.91 3.72
CA ASN A 12 -2.94 -11.14 4.67
C ASN A 12 -4.18 -10.34 4.24
N LEU A 13 -5.29 -11.04 3.99
CA LEU A 13 -6.55 -10.44 3.54
C LEU A 13 -7.61 -10.50 4.64
N PHE A 14 -8.11 -9.34 5.04
CA PHE A 14 -9.19 -9.21 6.02
C PHE A 14 -10.45 -8.64 5.39
N THR A 15 -11.46 -9.47 5.18
CA THR A 15 -12.77 -9.05 4.68
C THR A 15 -13.76 -8.95 5.83
N ARG A 16 -14.34 -7.76 6.01
CA ARG A 16 -15.38 -7.50 7.02
C ARG A 16 -16.35 -6.45 6.48
N PRO A 17 -17.61 -6.47 6.89
CA PRO A 17 -18.58 -5.42 6.52
C PRO A 17 -18.09 -4.02 6.87
N ARG A 18 -18.77 -3.01 6.35
CA ARG A 18 -18.54 -1.60 6.73
C ARG A 18 -18.76 -1.42 8.24
N ARG A 19 -18.05 -0.46 8.86
CA ARG A 19 -18.13 -0.11 10.29
C ARG A 19 -17.58 -1.16 11.28
N PHE A 20 -16.83 -2.16 10.81
CA PHE A 20 -16.14 -3.15 11.66
C PHE A 20 -14.70 -2.74 12.04
N GLY A 21 -14.37 -1.46 12.01
CA GLY A 21 -13.08 -0.96 12.49
C GLY A 21 -11.88 -1.26 11.58
N LYS A 22 -12.09 -1.66 10.30
CA LYS A 22 -10.98 -2.00 9.38
C LYS A 22 -9.93 -0.89 9.30
N SER A 23 -10.32 0.32 8.95
CA SER A 23 -9.41 1.46 8.81
C SER A 23 -8.73 1.85 10.13
N LEU A 24 -9.42 1.68 11.27
CA LEU A 24 -8.82 1.90 12.59
C LEU A 24 -7.69 0.90 12.84
N ASN A 25 -7.92 -0.39 12.56
CA ASN A 25 -6.90 -1.42 12.68
C ASN A 25 -5.73 -1.19 11.71
N MET A 26 -5.99 -0.76 10.47
CA MET A 26 -4.93 -0.41 9.51
C MET A 26 -4.06 0.73 10.02
N ASN A 27 -4.66 1.79 10.57
CA ASN A 27 -3.93 2.88 11.18
C ASN A 27 -3.13 2.42 12.40
N MET A 28 -3.70 1.55 13.24
CA MET A 28 -2.98 0.97 14.39
C MET A 28 -1.75 0.16 13.93
N LEU A 29 -1.87 -0.64 12.86
CA LEU A 29 -0.73 -1.36 12.27
C LEU A 29 0.32 -0.38 11.75
N LYS A 30 -0.10 0.65 10.99
CA LYS A 30 0.80 1.68 10.49
C LYS A 30 1.60 2.31 11.63
N TYR A 31 0.92 2.87 12.64
CA TYR A 31 1.59 3.52 13.77
C TYR A 31 2.46 2.59 14.60
N PHE A 32 2.14 1.30 14.66
CA PHE A 32 2.97 0.33 15.37
C PHE A 32 4.28 0.02 14.65
N PHE A 33 4.23 -0.20 13.34
CA PHE A 33 5.38 -0.68 12.58
C PHE A 33 6.29 0.45 12.06
N GLU A 34 5.71 1.62 11.74
CA GLU A 34 6.40 2.70 11.04
C GLU A 34 7.54 3.29 11.88
N TYR A 35 8.66 3.56 11.22
CA TYR A 35 9.76 4.30 11.85
C TYR A 35 9.28 5.61 12.47
N GLY A 36 9.77 5.91 13.69
CA GLY A 36 9.29 7.06 14.46
C GLY A 36 8.04 6.79 15.29
N CYS A 37 7.64 5.52 15.44
CA CYS A 37 6.56 5.12 16.35
C CYS A 37 6.73 5.74 17.73
N ASP A 38 5.67 6.36 18.28
CA ASP A 38 5.61 6.73 19.68
C ASP A 38 5.02 5.57 20.50
N PRO A 39 5.83 4.88 21.33
CA PRO A 39 5.37 3.74 22.12
C PRO A 39 4.21 4.08 23.08
N LYS A 40 4.09 5.36 23.48
CA LYS A 40 3.01 5.81 24.38
C LYS A 40 1.62 5.62 23.79
N LEU A 41 1.49 5.63 22.45
CA LEU A 41 0.22 5.36 21.77
C LEU A 41 -0.32 3.96 22.04
N PHE A 42 0.53 3.04 22.50
CA PHE A 42 0.18 1.63 22.75
C PHE A 42 0.10 1.28 24.25
N GLU A 43 0.33 2.24 25.14
CA GLU A 43 0.17 2.05 26.58
C GLU A 43 -1.27 1.63 26.91
N GLY A 44 -1.41 0.59 27.72
CA GLY A 44 -2.70 0.01 28.07
C GLY A 44 -3.31 -0.94 27.04
N LEU A 45 -2.73 -1.07 25.84
CA LEU A 45 -3.13 -2.07 24.85
C LEU A 45 -2.41 -3.39 25.08
N ALA A 46 -3.07 -4.52 24.78
CA ALA A 46 -2.54 -5.87 24.98
C ALA A 46 -1.15 -6.06 24.32
N ILE A 47 -0.92 -5.48 23.15
CA ILE A 47 0.38 -5.58 22.45
C ILE A 47 1.53 -4.93 23.23
N TYR A 48 1.27 -3.91 24.03
CA TYR A 48 2.29 -3.24 24.84
C TYR A 48 2.86 -4.14 25.94
N GLY A 49 2.09 -5.15 26.39
CA GLY A 49 2.52 -6.21 27.29
C GLY A 49 3.46 -7.23 26.66
N GLU A 50 3.47 -7.34 25.33
CA GLU A 50 4.29 -8.27 24.55
C GLU A 50 5.67 -7.68 24.27
N LYS A 51 6.50 -7.54 25.30
CA LYS A 51 7.77 -6.79 25.25
C LYS A 51 8.71 -7.23 24.12
N GLN A 52 8.85 -8.55 23.93
CA GLN A 52 9.72 -9.08 22.88
C GLN A 52 9.23 -8.71 21.46
N LEU A 53 7.91 -8.73 21.23
CA LEU A 53 7.33 -8.33 19.95
C LEU A 53 7.48 -6.83 19.72
N CYS A 54 7.26 -6.02 20.76
CA CYS A 54 7.49 -4.57 20.69
C CYS A 54 8.95 -4.24 20.39
N GLU A 55 9.89 -4.83 21.09
CA GLU A 55 11.33 -4.61 20.88
C GLU A 55 11.76 -4.99 19.47
N LYS A 56 11.23 -6.09 18.94
CA LYS A 56 11.57 -6.61 17.61
C LYS A 56 10.92 -5.85 16.47
N HIS A 57 9.67 -5.37 16.65
CA HIS A 57 8.84 -4.91 15.52
C HIS A 57 8.35 -3.47 15.61
N MET A 58 8.19 -2.90 16.83
CA MET A 58 7.62 -1.56 16.99
C MET A 58 8.57 -0.51 16.45
N GLY A 59 8.11 0.29 15.49
CA GLY A 59 8.89 1.37 14.88
C GLY A 59 10.10 0.89 14.05
N LYS A 60 10.06 -0.29 13.46
CA LYS A 60 11.22 -0.93 12.79
C LYS A 60 11.09 -1.07 11.27
N TYR A 61 10.02 -0.59 10.66
CA TYR A 61 9.74 -0.82 9.23
C TYR A 61 9.41 0.47 8.49
N PRO A 62 9.81 0.60 7.22
CA PRO A 62 9.14 1.53 6.32
C PRO A 62 7.73 0.98 6.03
N VAL A 63 6.71 1.82 6.18
CA VAL A 63 5.31 1.43 5.99
C VAL A 63 4.70 2.24 4.86
N ILE A 64 4.25 1.56 3.81
CA ILE A 64 3.45 2.14 2.72
C ILE A 64 1.98 1.91 3.08
N SER A 65 1.19 2.97 3.17
CA SER A 65 -0.21 2.88 3.59
C SER A 65 -1.12 3.62 2.63
N VAL A 66 -1.86 2.89 1.81
CA VAL A 66 -2.80 3.45 0.84
C VAL A 66 -4.24 3.07 1.16
N THR A 67 -5.16 4.02 1.01
CA THR A 67 -6.60 3.74 1.06
C THR A 67 -7.21 3.99 -0.31
N LEU A 68 -7.89 2.99 -0.86
CA LEU A 68 -8.55 3.11 -2.15
C LEU A 68 -10.01 3.61 -2.03
N LYS A 69 -10.42 4.03 -0.83
CA LYS A 69 -11.76 4.54 -0.53
C LYS A 69 -12.22 5.64 -1.50
N ASN A 70 -11.32 6.52 -1.89
CA ASN A 70 -11.63 7.68 -2.73
C ASN A 70 -11.46 7.40 -4.23
N VAL A 71 -11.05 6.19 -4.63
CA VAL A 71 -10.95 5.81 -6.05
C VAL A 71 -12.34 5.37 -6.53
N ASN A 72 -13.20 6.34 -6.81
CA ASN A 72 -14.64 6.15 -7.04
C ASN A 72 -15.19 6.98 -8.21
N GLY A 73 -14.35 7.24 -9.22
CA GLY A 73 -14.75 8.00 -10.42
C GLY A 73 -15.93 7.36 -11.16
N ASN A 74 -16.72 8.22 -11.85
CA ASN A 74 -17.87 7.77 -12.63
C ASN A 74 -17.46 7.21 -14.02
N ASP A 75 -16.21 7.32 -14.38
CA ASP A 75 -15.59 6.76 -15.57
C ASP A 75 -14.14 6.34 -15.30
N TYR A 76 -13.59 5.49 -16.18
CA TYR A 76 -12.25 4.94 -16.03
C TYR A 76 -11.15 6.02 -15.94
N LYS A 77 -11.22 7.06 -16.76
CA LYS A 77 -10.21 8.15 -16.79
C LYS A 77 -10.16 8.88 -15.45
N THR A 78 -11.31 9.19 -14.88
CA THR A 78 -11.44 9.86 -13.58
C THR A 78 -10.93 8.94 -12.45
N ALA A 79 -11.33 7.67 -12.44
CA ALA A 79 -10.89 6.70 -11.45
C ALA A 79 -9.37 6.44 -11.53
N LEU A 80 -8.80 6.37 -12.74
CA LEU A 80 -7.36 6.26 -12.98
C LEU A 80 -6.61 7.48 -12.40
N GLY A 81 -7.12 8.69 -12.63
CA GLY A 81 -6.56 9.93 -12.07
C GLY A 81 -6.58 9.93 -10.53
N MET A 82 -7.68 9.47 -9.91
CA MET A 82 -7.80 9.32 -8.46
C MET A 82 -6.81 8.29 -7.90
N LEU A 83 -6.60 7.17 -8.60
CA LEU A 83 -5.62 6.16 -8.20
C LEU A 83 -4.19 6.71 -8.28
N ARG A 84 -3.83 7.41 -9.37
CA ARG A 84 -2.54 8.11 -9.50
C ARG A 84 -2.31 9.08 -8.35
N THR A 85 -3.33 9.87 -8.01
CA THR A 85 -3.27 10.82 -6.89
C THR A 85 -3.05 10.10 -5.57
N THR A 86 -3.78 9.01 -5.31
CA THR A 86 -3.64 8.22 -4.08
C THR A 86 -2.23 7.68 -3.92
N ILE A 87 -1.67 7.08 -4.96
CA ILE A 87 -0.31 6.50 -4.94
C ILE A 87 0.76 7.61 -4.89
N GLY A 88 0.59 8.66 -5.67
CA GLY A 88 1.54 9.79 -5.72
C GLY A 88 1.64 10.51 -4.38
N MET A 89 0.52 10.77 -3.72
CA MET A 89 0.50 11.39 -2.39
C MET A 89 1.17 10.52 -1.32
N GLU A 90 0.96 9.21 -1.36
CA GLU A 90 1.67 8.31 -0.46
C GLU A 90 3.18 8.28 -0.77
N SER A 91 3.54 8.27 -2.05
CA SER A 91 4.95 8.33 -2.48
C SER A 91 5.63 9.62 -2.02
N MET A 92 4.95 10.77 -2.08
CA MET A 92 5.50 12.07 -1.64
C MET A 92 5.87 12.11 -0.15
N ARG A 93 5.31 11.25 0.70
CA ARG A 93 5.72 11.13 2.11
C ARG A 93 7.21 10.77 2.25
N PHE A 94 7.79 10.15 1.25
CA PHE A 94 9.16 9.66 1.22
C PHE A 94 10.07 10.52 0.33
N GLN A 95 9.74 11.80 0.13
CA GLN A 95 10.46 12.69 -0.78
C GLN A 95 11.96 12.82 -0.45
N PHE A 96 12.35 12.58 0.80
CA PHE A 96 13.75 12.51 1.24
C PHE A 96 14.57 11.44 0.49
N LEU A 97 13.92 10.46 -0.17
CA LEU A 97 14.61 9.44 -0.98
C LEU A 97 15.38 10.06 -2.16
N LEU A 98 14.98 11.21 -2.67
CA LEU A 98 15.72 11.93 -3.72
C LEU A 98 17.13 12.33 -3.24
N GLU A 99 17.30 12.63 -1.95
CA GLU A 99 18.55 13.00 -1.32
C GLU A 99 19.30 11.81 -0.72
N SER A 100 18.77 10.60 -0.84
CA SER A 100 19.39 9.40 -0.28
C SER A 100 20.72 9.09 -0.98
N ASP A 101 21.76 8.87 -0.20
CA ASP A 101 23.08 8.42 -0.65
C ASP A 101 23.13 6.91 -0.95
N LYS A 102 22.12 6.16 -0.53
CA LYS A 102 22.02 4.72 -0.71
C LYS A 102 21.32 4.31 -2.01
N LEU A 103 20.60 5.24 -2.65
CA LEU A 103 19.93 5.02 -3.92
C LEU A 103 20.85 5.37 -5.09
N THR A 104 20.84 4.52 -6.10
CA THR A 104 21.47 4.83 -7.40
C THR A 104 20.73 5.93 -8.14
N ALA A 105 21.37 6.57 -9.11
CA ALA A 105 20.72 7.58 -9.96
C ALA A 105 19.48 7.00 -10.67
N GLN A 106 19.54 5.74 -11.13
CA GLN A 106 18.41 5.09 -11.79
C GLN A 106 17.23 4.85 -10.84
N GLU A 107 17.48 4.43 -9.60
CA GLU A 107 16.44 4.25 -8.60
C GLU A 107 15.77 5.59 -8.22
N LYS A 108 16.53 6.68 -8.17
CA LYS A 108 15.98 8.03 -7.95
C LYS A 108 15.09 8.48 -9.11
N ILE A 109 15.50 8.24 -10.36
CA ILE A 109 14.68 8.53 -11.55
C ILE A 109 13.38 7.73 -11.52
N SER A 110 13.45 6.42 -11.20
CA SER A 110 12.25 5.58 -11.08
C SER A 110 11.30 6.07 -9.98
N TYR A 111 11.84 6.50 -8.85
CA TYR A 111 11.05 7.08 -7.76
C TYR A 111 10.45 8.44 -8.13
N GLU A 112 11.21 9.30 -8.82
CA GLU A 112 10.76 10.62 -9.26
C GLU A 112 9.51 10.53 -10.16
N GLN A 113 9.40 9.49 -10.99
CA GLN A 113 8.20 9.23 -11.81
C GLN A 113 6.93 9.02 -10.97
N LEU A 114 7.06 8.57 -9.71
CA LEU A 114 5.91 8.39 -8.81
C LEU A 114 5.39 9.70 -8.22
N ILE A 115 6.23 10.73 -8.15
CA ILE A 115 5.92 12.01 -7.49
C ILE A 115 5.85 13.20 -8.44
N THR A 116 6.11 12.99 -9.73
CA THR A 116 6.03 14.06 -10.75
C THR A 116 4.58 14.46 -10.97
N ILE A 117 4.29 15.76 -10.80
CA ILE A 117 2.96 16.34 -10.98
C ILE A 117 2.82 16.79 -12.45
N ASP A 118 1.66 16.50 -13.04
CA ASP A 118 1.28 17.04 -14.34
C ASP A 118 0.92 18.53 -14.21
N THR A 119 1.83 19.39 -14.61
CA THR A 119 1.65 20.86 -14.55
C THR A 119 0.61 21.37 -15.54
N THR A 120 0.23 20.57 -16.56
CA THR A 120 -0.75 20.97 -17.58
C THR A 120 -2.19 20.78 -17.09
N ASN A 121 -2.44 19.80 -16.22
CA ASN A 121 -3.75 19.50 -15.67
C ASN A 121 -3.93 19.87 -14.19
N GLN A 122 -2.94 20.51 -13.57
CA GLN A 122 -2.90 21.10 -12.23
C GLN A 122 -3.34 20.22 -11.02
N GLN A 123 -3.77 18.97 -11.21
CA GLN A 123 -4.34 18.18 -10.13
C GLN A 123 -3.95 16.69 -10.11
N MET A 124 -3.17 16.22 -11.06
CA MET A 124 -2.86 14.80 -11.17
C MET A 124 -1.37 14.53 -11.35
N PHE A 125 -0.91 13.44 -10.73
CA PHE A 125 0.42 12.91 -10.98
C PHE A 125 0.53 12.39 -12.42
N SER A 126 1.69 12.60 -13.07
CA SER A 126 1.90 12.30 -14.49
C SER A 126 2.28 10.85 -14.79
N MET A 127 2.13 9.94 -13.81
CA MET A 127 2.45 8.53 -13.99
C MET A 127 1.75 7.92 -15.21
N SER A 128 2.49 7.21 -16.07
CA SER A 128 1.87 6.33 -17.08
C SER A 128 1.13 5.16 -16.39
N GLN A 129 0.36 4.37 -17.15
CA GLN A 129 -0.29 3.19 -16.57
C GLN A 129 0.73 2.12 -16.16
N GLU A 130 1.82 1.99 -16.90
CA GLU A 130 2.93 1.06 -16.61
C GLU A 130 3.66 1.46 -15.33
N VAL A 131 3.97 2.75 -15.16
CA VAL A 131 4.58 3.29 -13.94
C VAL A 131 3.64 3.11 -12.75
N LEU A 132 2.34 3.38 -12.93
CA LEU A 132 1.34 3.17 -11.88
C LEU A 132 1.25 1.67 -11.50
N ALA A 133 1.26 0.76 -12.46
CA ALA A 133 1.20 -0.68 -12.20
C ALA A 133 2.41 -1.18 -11.39
N SER A 134 3.61 -0.61 -11.58
CA SER A 134 4.82 -0.97 -10.84
C SER A 134 5.07 -0.11 -9.60
N SER A 135 4.27 0.93 -9.36
CA SER A 135 4.54 1.97 -8.38
C SER A 135 4.77 1.46 -6.95
N LEU A 136 3.90 0.58 -6.45
CA LEU A 136 4.02 0.02 -5.10
C LEU A 136 5.25 -0.88 -4.95
N GLN A 137 5.59 -1.64 -5.98
CA GLN A 137 6.83 -2.43 -6.00
C GLN A 137 8.05 -1.52 -5.97
N THR A 138 8.12 -0.53 -6.87
CA THR A 138 9.20 0.47 -6.91
C THR A 138 9.37 1.15 -5.56
N LEU A 139 8.27 1.55 -4.92
CA LEU A 139 8.32 2.19 -3.62
C LEU A 139 8.87 1.25 -2.52
N CYS A 140 8.47 -0.03 -2.51
CA CYS A 140 9.06 -1.04 -1.63
C CYS A 140 10.57 -1.17 -1.85
N GLU A 141 11.02 -1.22 -3.10
CA GLU A 141 12.43 -1.40 -3.47
C GLU A 141 13.30 -0.22 -3.01
N VAL A 142 12.89 1.02 -3.28
CA VAL A 142 13.67 2.20 -2.88
C VAL A 142 13.70 2.40 -1.36
N LEU A 143 12.59 2.10 -0.67
CA LEU A 143 12.53 2.12 0.80
C LEU A 143 13.41 1.04 1.42
N HIS A 144 13.36 -0.19 0.87
CA HIS A 144 14.22 -1.27 1.33
C HIS A 144 15.70 -0.93 1.12
N ARG A 145 16.05 -0.35 -0.01
CA ARG A 145 17.43 0.09 -0.27
C ARG A 145 17.88 1.17 0.72
N HIS A 146 17.01 2.13 0.99
CA HIS A 146 17.33 3.23 1.91
C HIS A 146 17.48 2.78 3.36
N TYR A 147 16.51 2.01 3.87
CA TYR A 147 16.48 1.61 5.28
C TYR A 147 17.25 0.32 5.59
N GLY A 148 17.55 -0.52 4.59
CA GLY A 148 18.08 -1.87 4.79
C GLY A 148 17.04 -2.83 5.38
N GLN A 149 15.76 -2.40 5.45
CA GLN A 149 14.65 -3.13 6.03
C GLN A 149 13.51 -3.21 5.00
N LYS A 150 12.95 -4.42 4.81
CA LYS A 150 11.81 -4.65 3.90
C LYS A 150 10.60 -3.83 4.31
N ALA A 151 9.83 -3.35 3.33
CA ALA A 151 8.65 -2.54 3.55
C ALA A 151 7.43 -3.38 3.96
N ILE A 152 6.54 -2.79 4.77
CA ILE A 152 5.19 -3.30 5.01
C ILE A 152 4.23 -2.52 4.12
N LEU A 153 3.31 -3.25 3.45
CA LEU A 153 2.31 -2.65 2.58
C LEU A 153 0.91 -2.82 3.17
N LEU A 154 0.25 -1.71 3.46
CA LEU A 154 -1.09 -1.66 4.00
C LEU A 154 -2.05 -1.07 2.95
N ILE A 155 -3.06 -1.84 2.52
CA ILE A 155 -4.04 -1.41 1.50
C ILE A 155 -5.43 -1.51 2.10
N ASP A 156 -6.06 -0.36 2.35
CA ASP A 156 -7.42 -0.30 2.89
C ASP A 156 -8.45 -0.09 1.77
N GLU A 157 -9.61 -0.77 1.91
CA GLU A 157 -10.74 -0.70 0.99
C GLU A 157 -10.38 -1.02 -0.48
N TYR A 158 -9.59 -2.10 -0.69
CA TYR A 158 -9.09 -2.50 -2.01
C TYR A 158 -10.17 -2.80 -3.05
N ASP A 159 -11.37 -3.11 -2.61
CA ASP A 159 -12.52 -3.49 -3.43
C ASP A 159 -13.35 -2.30 -3.94
N VAL A 160 -13.20 -1.11 -3.35
CA VAL A 160 -13.98 0.09 -3.72
C VAL A 160 -13.83 0.48 -5.20
N PRO A 161 -12.63 0.53 -5.79
CA PRO A 161 -12.50 0.85 -7.21
C PRO A 161 -13.25 -0.12 -8.13
N LEU A 162 -13.28 -1.40 -7.76
CA LEU A 162 -13.94 -2.47 -8.53
C LEU A 162 -15.47 -2.42 -8.39
N ASP A 163 -15.97 -2.17 -7.18
CA ASP A 163 -17.40 -1.96 -6.92
C ASP A 163 -17.94 -0.79 -7.74
N LYS A 164 -17.22 0.34 -7.76
CA LYS A 164 -17.57 1.51 -8.56
C LYS A 164 -17.47 1.26 -10.07
N ALA A 165 -16.42 0.61 -10.51
CA ALA A 165 -16.24 0.25 -11.91
C ALA A 165 -17.35 -0.67 -12.42
N GLN A 166 -17.81 -1.62 -11.59
CA GLN A 166 -18.96 -2.48 -11.90
C GLN A 166 -20.25 -1.66 -12.06
N HIS A 167 -20.47 -0.69 -11.17
CA HIS A 167 -21.67 0.17 -11.21
C HIS A 167 -21.69 1.07 -12.43
N PHE A 168 -20.55 1.61 -12.85
CA PHE A 168 -20.42 2.59 -13.95
C PHE A 168 -19.99 1.98 -15.29
N GLY A 169 -19.79 0.65 -15.38
CA GLY A 169 -19.58 -0.08 -16.64
C GLY A 169 -18.16 -0.07 -17.20
N TYR A 170 -17.11 0.23 -16.37
CA TYR A 170 -15.70 0.15 -16.76
C TYR A 170 -14.90 -0.88 -15.95
N TYR A 171 -15.58 -1.98 -15.55
CA TYR A 171 -15.01 -3.02 -14.68
C TYR A 171 -13.77 -3.70 -15.27
N ASP A 172 -13.81 -4.03 -16.57
CA ASP A 172 -12.73 -4.80 -17.20
C ASP A 172 -11.41 -4.03 -17.25
N GLU A 173 -11.46 -2.74 -17.53
CA GLU A 173 -10.27 -1.87 -17.48
C GLU A 173 -9.75 -1.73 -16.06
N MET A 174 -10.63 -1.49 -15.09
CA MET A 174 -10.24 -1.29 -13.70
C MET A 174 -9.69 -2.57 -13.07
N ILE A 175 -10.31 -3.73 -13.30
CA ILE A 175 -9.81 -5.00 -12.75
C ILE A 175 -8.45 -5.39 -13.35
N SER A 176 -8.22 -5.09 -14.63
CA SER A 176 -6.92 -5.30 -15.26
C SER A 176 -5.83 -4.44 -14.61
N LEU A 177 -6.11 -3.15 -14.37
CA LEU A 177 -5.19 -2.23 -13.72
C LEU A 177 -4.88 -2.65 -12.28
N ILE A 178 -5.89 -2.94 -11.47
CA ILE A 178 -5.75 -3.34 -10.06
C ILE A 178 -5.00 -4.68 -9.94
N ARG A 179 -5.29 -5.64 -10.83
CA ARG A 179 -4.56 -6.91 -10.89
C ARG A 179 -3.08 -6.70 -11.19
N ASN A 180 -2.75 -5.85 -12.14
CA ASN A 180 -1.36 -5.55 -12.50
C ASN A 180 -0.63 -4.89 -11.33
N LEU A 181 -1.24 -3.88 -10.70
CA LEU A 181 -0.70 -3.18 -9.54
C LEU A 181 -0.40 -4.15 -8.38
N PHE A 182 -1.36 -5.00 -8.02
CA PHE A 182 -1.19 -5.94 -6.91
C PHE A 182 -0.31 -7.14 -7.27
N SER A 183 -0.34 -7.59 -8.53
CA SER A 183 0.55 -8.68 -8.95
C SER A 183 2.01 -8.28 -8.82
N GLN A 184 2.39 -7.08 -9.22
CA GLN A 184 3.77 -6.58 -9.10
C GLN A 184 4.14 -6.31 -7.64
N ALA A 185 3.24 -5.69 -6.88
CA ALA A 185 3.51 -5.33 -5.48
C ALA A 185 3.59 -6.54 -4.54
N LEU A 186 2.78 -7.59 -4.78
CA LEU A 186 2.56 -8.69 -3.84
C LEU A 186 3.21 -10.01 -4.26
N LYS A 187 3.47 -10.22 -5.58
CA LYS A 187 4.12 -11.44 -6.05
C LYS A 187 5.60 -11.22 -6.28
N SER A 188 6.41 -12.12 -5.73
CA SER A 188 7.87 -12.10 -5.94
C SER A 188 8.54 -10.75 -5.63
N ASN A 189 7.97 -9.98 -4.71
CA ASN A 189 8.53 -8.71 -4.27
C ASN A 189 9.49 -8.95 -3.10
N HIS A 190 10.76 -9.11 -3.41
CA HIS A 190 11.81 -9.38 -2.40
C HIS A 190 12.00 -8.23 -1.39
N SER A 191 11.47 -7.05 -1.68
CA SER A 191 11.52 -5.87 -0.80
C SER A 191 10.29 -5.73 0.09
N LEU A 192 9.31 -6.65 -0.01
CA LEU A 192 8.14 -6.72 0.83
C LEU A 192 8.41 -7.61 2.05
N ALA A 193 8.12 -7.11 3.26
CA ALA A 193 8.12 -7.91 4.48
C ALA A 193 6.82 -8.72 4.57
N PHE A 194 5.71 -8.04 4.49
CA PHE A 194 4.35 -8.59 4.33
C PHE A 194 3.38 -7.49 3.90
N ALA A 195 2.21 -7.90 3.41
CA ALA A 195 1.11 -7.00 3.10
C ALA A 195 -0.14 -7.33 3.92
N VAL A 196 -0.93 -6.29 4.22
CA VAL A 196 -2.27 -6.41 4.79
C VAL A 196 -3.24 -5.66 3.89
N LEU A 197 -4.28 -6.38 3.42
CA LEU A 197 -5.34 -5.82 2.61
C LEU A 197 -6.67 -5.91 3.37
N THR A 198 -7.47 -4.84 3.30
CA THR A 198 -8.83 -4.86 3.85
C THR A 198 -9.85 -4.46 2.80
N GLY A 199 -11.04 -5.09 2.87
CA GLY A 199 -12.17 -4.82 2.00
C GLY A 199 -13.49 -5.31 2.59
N CYS A 200 -14.59 -5.08 1.88
CA CYS A 200 -15.90 -5.62 2.22
C CYS A 200 -16.19 -6.93 1.46
N LEU A 201 -15.66 -7.04 0.24
CA LEU A 201 -15.87 -8.17 -0.64
C LEU A 201 -14.56 -8.94 -0.86
N ARG A 202 -14.67 -10.26 -1.02
CA ARG A 202 -13.57 -11.07 -1.51
C ARG A 202 -13.60 -11.04 -3.03
N VAL A 203 -12.79 -10.22 -3.64
CA VAL A 203 -12.63 -10.21 -5.10
C VAL A 203 -11.64 -11.30 -5.47
N SER A 204 -12.08 -12.27 -6.31
CA SER A 204 -11.19 -13.30 -6.82
C SER A 204 -10.11 -12.68 -7.71
N MET A 205 -8.90 -12.59 -7.18
CA MET A 205 -7.70 -12.23 -7.93
C MET A 205 -7.05 -13.49 -8.50
N SER A 206 -7.82 -14.31 -9.21
CA SER A 206 -7.43 -15.66 -9.67
C SER A 206 -6.21 -15.76 -10.59
N SER A 207 -5.50 -14.66 -10.83
CA SER A 207 -4.14 -14.64 -11.39
C SER A 207 -3.05 -14.33 -10.37
N CYS A 208 -3.41 -14.05 -9.09
CA CYS A 208 -2.48 -13.80 -7.99
C CYS A 208 -2.22 -15.11 -7.21
N GLY A 209 -1.55 -16.07 -7.86
CA GLY A 209 -1.17 -17.42 -7.47
C GLY A 209 -1.36 -17.87 -6.03
N ARG A 210 -1.93 -19.09 -5.91
CA ARG A 210 -2.15 -19.93 -4.73
C ARG A 210 -3.09 -19.36 -3.65
N HIS A 211 -4.23 -20.02 -3.53
CA HIS A 211 -5.20 -20.09 -2.44
C HIS A 211 -4.93 -19.18 -1.24
N LEU A 212 -5.62 -18.04 -1.23
CA LEU A 212 -6.00 -17.38 0.00
C LEU A 212 -7.21 -18.17 0.56
N GLU A 213 -6.96 -19.32 1.19
CA GLU A 213 -7.90 -19.98 2.06
C GLU A 213 -7.93 -19.31 3.41
#